data_12e2dbb1249197b23082b0c44f872164
#
_entry.id   12e2dbb1249197b23082b0c44f872164
#
_cell.length_a   1.000
_cell.length_b   1.000
_cell.length_c   1.000
_cell.angle_alpha   90.00
_cell.angle_beta   90.00
_cell.angle_gamma   90.00
#
_symmetry.space_group_name_H-M   'P 1'
#
loop_
_entity.id
_entity.type
_entity.pdbx_description
1 polymer ?
#
loop_
_entity_poly.entity_id
_entity_poly.type
_entity_poly.pdbx_seq_one_letter_code
_entity_poly.pdbx_strand_id
1 'polypeptide(L)'
;MIRVLLGSVSLVFGTFALAQPQSLDTATFDADGTAHLTRVVPMPTTISPEAQKWLASLTLKKHGPQTLEERRASTDEWRKNQSAEARRLFPVNLQETSTGGIRTDILTPLETPDVNRNRVLINLHGGGFNSDSGSLIEGVPICNLAKIKVVSVYYRLAPENPFPAAVDDVVAVYKELLKTYKPQNIGIFGTSAGAILTGESAVRFKQLGLPTPGALGEFSTLADFSRPSDSRQLFTLDGFPGDMNPTDTAHPPNDQYPAKTDRKDPMLSPLFADLRGMPPTLLVTSTRDILLSDTSTFHRALLGAGNDAQLVVFDALPHAFWYHFELPETREALGIMAKFLQDKLGH
;
A
#
# COMPACT_ATOMS: atom_id res chain seq x y z
N MET A 1 74.77 -39.81 26.04
CA MET A 1 74.20 -38.47 25.98
C MET A 1 73.83 -38.18 24.55
N ILE A 2 72.58 -38.33 24.21
CA ILE A 2 72.04 -38.04 22.86
C ILE A 2 71.34 -36.72 22.95
N ARG A 3 71.78 -35.70 22.17
CA ARG A 3 71.11 -34.42 22.02
C ARG A 3 70.13 -34.50 20.87
N VAL A 4 68.85 -34.32 21.19
CA VAL A 4 67.77 -34.17 20.22
C VAL A 4 67.70 -32.68 19.84
N LEU A 5 67.89 -32.36 18.55
CA LEU A 5 67.60 -31.01 17.97
C LEU A 5 66.14 -30.98 17.62
N LEU A 6 65.40 -30.09 18.26
CA LEU A 6 64.04 -29.71 17.86
C LEU A 6 64.12 -28.54 16.80
N GLY A 7 63.83 -28.89 15.59
CA GLY A 7 63.65 -27.88 14.52
C GLY A 7 62.23 -27.28 14.58
N SER A 8 62.15 -25.98 14.81
CA SER A 8 60.90 -25.22 14.73
C SER A 8 60.57 -24.91 13.28
N VAL A 9 59.46 -25.46 12.79
CA VAL A 9 58.87 -25.10 11.48
C VAL A 9 57.95 -23.89 11.69
N SER A 10 58.38 -22.73 11.21
CA SER A 10 57.51 -21.53 11.16
C SER A 10 56.59 -21.59 9.93
N LEU A 11 55.29 -21.83 10.14
CA LEU A 11 54.28 -21.67 9.12
C LEU A 11 54.01 -20.18 8.93
N VAL A 12 54.42 -19.64 7.79
CA VAL A 12 54.03 -18.31 7.34
C VAL A 12 52.63 -18.39 6.74
N PHE A 13 51.60 -17.97 7.48
CA PHE A 13 50.29 -17.74 6.95
C PHE A 13 50.32 -16.45 6.13
N GLY A 14 50.44 -16.58 4.82
CA GLY A 14 50.19 -15.46 3.89
C GLY A 14 48.72 -15.12 3.93
N THR A 15 48.36 -13.98 4.54
CA THR A 15 47.04 -13.38 4.42
C THR A 15 46.90 -12.87 3.00
N PHE A 16 46.21 -13.62 2.12
CA PHE A 16 45.69 -13.09 0.88
C PHE A 16 44.60 -12.09 1.26
N ALA A 17 44.92 -10.80 1.29
CA ALA A 17 43.96 -9.72 1.26
C ALA A 17 43.31 -9.78 -0.12
N LEU A 18 42.11 -10.37 -0.18
CA LEU A 18 41.24 -10.20 -1.34
C LEU A 18 41.00 -8.68 -1.46
N ALA A 19 41.56 -8.08 -2.51
CA ALA A 19 41.23 -6.70 -2.85
C ALA A 19 39.69 -6.60 -3.01
N GLN A 20 39.04 -5.91 -2.09
CA GLN A 20 37.63 -5.58 -2.26
C GLN A 20 37.53 -4.78 -3.55
N PRO A 21 36.58 -5.13 -4.46
CA PRO A 21 36.37 -4.31 -5.64
C PRO A 21 36.08 -2.89 -5.16
N GLN A 22 36.81 -1.92 -5.69
CA GLN A 22 36.54 -0.51 -5.40
C GLN A 22 35.06 -0.25 -5.69
N SER A 23 34.31 0.14 -4.67
CA SER A 23 32.91 0.54 -4.83
C SER A 23 32.85 1.71 -5.83
N LEU A 24 32.09 1.53 -6.91
CA LEU A 24 31.77 2.61 -7.84
C LEU A 24 30.76 3.61 -7.22
N ASP A 25 30.39 3.37 -5.97
CA ASP A 25 29.46 4.21 -5.24
C ASP A 25 30.08 5.58 -4.96
N THR A 26 29.35 6.64 -5.25
CA THR A 26 29.71 8.02 -4.93
C THR A 26 28.58 8.72 -4.23
N ALA A 27 28.94 9.64 -3.34
CA ALA A 27 27.99 10.55 -2.70
C ALA A 27 28.63 11.93 -2.61
N THR A 28 27.96 12.94 -3.16
CA THR A 28 28.31 14.35 -2.96
C THR A 28 27.07 15.09 -2.46
N PHE A 29 27.29 16.16 -1.71
CA PHE A 29 26.22 16.93 -1.10
C PHE A 29 26.35 18.40 -1.42
N ASP A 30 25.25 19.04 -1.76
CA ASP A 30 25.18 20.49 -1.91
C ASP A 30 25.08 21.16 -0.53
N ALA A 31 25.24 22.48 -0.49
CA ALA A 31 25.21 23.24 0.76
C ALA A 31 23.83 23.18 1.47
N ASP A 32 22.76 22.91 0.76
CA ASP A 32 21.40 22.74 1.28
C ASP A 32 21.09 21.30 1.75
N GLY A 33 22.06 20.38 1.60
CA GLY A 33 21.90 18.96 1.95
C GLY A 33 21.38 18.08 0.82
N THR A 34 21.18 18.62 -0.40
CA THR A 34 20.81 17.80 -1.56
C THR A 34 21.92 16.78 -1.84
N ALA A 35 21.56 15.52 -1.96
CA ALA A 35 22.48 14.41 -2.19
C ALA A 35 22.49 14.00 -3.68
N HIS A 36 23.68 13.88 -4.25
CA HIS A 36 23.92 13.30 -5.57
C HIS A 36 24.56 11.92 -5.37
N LEU A 37 23.83 10.85 -5.70
CA LEU A 37 24.22 9.50 -5.38
C LEU A 37 24.41 8.66 -6.66
N THR A 38 25.51 7.91 -6.72
CA THR A 38 25.67 6.77 -7.62
C THR A 38 25.83 5.53 -6.75
N ARG A 39 24.93 4.55 -6.89
CA ARG A 39 24.94 3.35 -6.08
C ARG A 39 24.59 2.11 -6.90
N VAL A 40 25.37 1.05 -6.76
CA VAL A 40 25.01 -0.28 -7.22
C VAL A 40 24.21 -0.97 -6.11
N VAL A 41 22.94 -1.32 -6.40
CA VAL A 41 22.06 -2.01 -5.46
C VAL A 41 21.98 -3.47 -5.88
N PRO A 42 22.63 -4.41 -5.16
CA PRO A 42 22.56 -5.82 -5.50
C PRO A 42 21.15 -6.38 -5.30
N MET A 43 20.89 -7.56 -5.92
CA MET A 43 19.66 -8.29 -5.65
C MET A 43 19.60 -8.66 -4.16
N PRO A 44 18.52 -8.32 -3.44
CA PRO A 44 18.40 -8.64 -2.02
C PRO A 44 18.25 -10.14 -1.82
N THR A 45 18.89 -10.67 -0.76
CA THR A 45 18.83 -12.10 -0.38
C THR A 45 17.87 -12.34 0.79
N THR A 46 17.22 -11.30 1.27
CA THR A 46 16.27 -11.30 2.40
C THR A 46 14.83 -11.60 1.97
N ILE A 47 14.57 -11.68 0.67
CA ILE A 47 13.28 -12.00 0.07
C ILE A 47 13.32 -13.40 -0.58
N SER A 48 12.14 -13.96 -0.85
CA SER A 48 12.03 -15.29 -1.44
C SER A 48 12.70 -15.42 -2.82
N PRO A 49 13.10 -16.62 -3.26
CA PRO A 49 13.59 -16.86 -4.62
C PRO A 49 12.60 -16.43 -5.70
N GLU A 50 11.30 -16.58 -5.45
CA GLU A 50 10.21 -16.15 -6.33
C GLU A 50 10.21 -14.62 -6.48
N ALA A 51 10.33 -13.90 -5.37
CA ALA A 51 10.41 -12.44 -5.37
C ALA A 51 11.71 -11.93 -6.04
N GLN A 52 12.86 -12.60 -5.82
CA GLN A 52 14.10 -12.29 -6.53
C GLN A 52 13.94 -12.47 -8.05
N LYS A 53 13.33 -13.59 -8.47
CA LYS A 53 13.05 -13.85 -9.88
C LYS A 53 12.10 -12.82 -10.48
N TRP A 54 11.06 -12.44 -9.75
CA TRP A 54 10.12 -11.40 -10.17
C TRP A 54 10.83 -10.06 -10.32
N LEU A 55 11.59 -9.60 -9.32
CA LEU A 55 12.36 -8.35 -9.40
C LEU A 55 13.35 -8.35 -10.57
N ALA A 56 14.02 -9.49 -10.83
CA ALA A 56 14.93 -9.63 -11.97
C ALA A 56 14.22 -9.55 -13.33
N SER A 57 12.92 -9.86 -13.38
CA SER A 57 12.09 -9.75 -14.59
C SER A 57 11.59 -8.34 -14.87
N LEU A 58 11.66 -7.44 -13.87
CA LEU A 58 11.32 -6.04 -14.03
C LEU A 58 12.38 -5.39 -14.92
N THR A 59 12.11 -5.36 -16.21
CA THR A 59 12.99 -4.70 -17.17
C THR A 59 12.71 -3.20 -17.15
N LEU A 60 13.77 -2.41 -17.39
CA LEU A 60 13.64 -0.98 -17.67
C LEU A 60 12.83 -0.78 -18.97
N LYS A 61 11.54 -0.96 -18.90
CA LYS A 61 10.64 -0.55 -19.97
C LYS A 61 10.56 0.97 -19.89
N LYS A 62 11.12 1.64 -20.89
CA LYS A 62 10.81 3.05 -21.09
C LYS A 62 9.34 3.14 -21.50
N HIS A 63 8.52 3.47 -20.54
CA HIS A 63 7.14 3.81 -20.82
C HIS A 63 7.13 5.22 -21.42
N GLY A 64 6.71 5.34 -22.67
CA GLY A 64 6.42 6.65 -23.24
C GLY A 64 5.26 7.33 -22.48
N PRO A 65 5.06 8.64 -22.65
CA PRO A 65 3.90 9.33 -22.10
C PRO A 65 2.62 8.65 -22.58
N GLN A 66 1.73 8.32 -21.63
CA GLN A 66 0.42 7.74 -21.91
C GLN A 66 -0.67 8.77 -21.67
N THR A 67 -1.67 8.80 -22.54
CA THR A 67 -2.92 9.52 -22.26
C THR A 67 -3.65 8.85 -21.08
N LEU A 68 -4.56 9.59 -20.44
CA LEU A 68 -5.39 9.03 -19.37
C LEU A 68 -6.24 7.84 -19.87
N GLU A 69 -6.74 7.91 -21.09
CA GLU A 69 -7.54 6.84 -21.72
C GLU A 69 -6.70 5.58 -21.92
N GLU A 70 -5.50 5.69 -22.47
CA GLU A 70 -4.57 4.55 -22.64
C GLU A 70 -4.19 3.93 -21.31
N ARG A 71 -3.94 4.76 -20.30
CA ARG A 71 -3.64 4.29 -18.94
C ARG A 71 -4.83 3.54 -18.33
N ARG A 72 -6.05 4.08 -18.43
CA ARG A 72 -7.26 3.41 -17.93
C ARG A 72 -7.47 2.08 -18.63
N ALA A 73 -7.35 2.04 -19.96
CA ALA A 73 -7.50 0.81 -20.74
C ALA A 73 -6.50 -0.27 -20.31
N SER A 74 -5.21 0.08 -20.15
CA SER A 74 -4.18 -0.87 -19.70
C SER A 74 -4.40 -1.32 -18.26
N THR A 75 -4.84 -0.42 -17.38
CA THR A 75 -5.18 -0.76 -15.99
C THR A 75 -6.38 -1.70 -15.92
N ASP A 76 -7.42 -1.46 -16.71
CA ASP A 76 -8.62 -2.29 -16.75
C ASP A 76 -8.31 -3.71 -17.25
N GLU A 77 -7.46 -3.85 -18.27
CA GLU A 77 -7.01 -5.15 -18.77
C GLU A 77 -6.20 -5.91 -17.70
N TRP A 78 -5.24 -5.24 -17.08
CA TRP A 78 -4.45 -5.83 -16.00
C TRP A 78 -5.34 -6.23 -14.82
N ARG A 79 -6.23 -5.35 -14.37
CA ARG A 79 -7.18 -5.62 -13.29
C ARG A 79 -8.09 -6.81 -13.57
N LYS A 80 -8.58 -6.94 -14.81
CA LYS A 80 -9.41 -8.07 -15.23
C LYS A 80 -8.68 -9.40 -15.04
N ASN A 81 -7.40 -9.45 -15.45
CA ASN A 81 -6.59 -10.66 -15.37
C ASN A 81 -6.27 -10.99 -13.90
N GLN A 82 -5.83 -10.02 -13.12
CA GLN A 82 -5.50 -10.21 -11.69
C GLN A 82 -6.75 -10.55 -10.85
N SER A 83 -7.89 -9.94 -11.14
CA SER A 83 -9.16 -10.27 -10.45
C SER A 83 -9.62 -11.69 -10.74
N ALA A 84 -9.41 -12.20 -11.95
CA ALA A 84 -9.70 -13.58 -12.28
C ALA A 84 -8.81 -14.55 -11.50
N GLU A 85 -7.52 -14.24 -11.37
CA GLU A 85 -6.56 -15.02 -10.59
C GLU A 85 -6.88 -14.95 -9.08
N ALA A 86 -7.19 -13.76 -8.55
CA ALA A 86 -7.63 -13.61 -7.17
C ALA A 86 -8.83 -14.51 -6.84
N ARG A 87 -9.85 -14.53 -7.70
CA ARG A 87 -11.03 -15.37 -7.51
C ARG A 87 -10.75 -16.86 -7.62
N ARG A 88 -9.77 -17.24 -8.43
CA ARG A 88 -9.32 -18.63 -8.56
C ARG A 88 -8.61 -19.11 -7.27
N LEU A 89 -7.76 -18.25 -6.69
CA LEU A 89 -6.96 -18.59 -5.51
C LEU A 89 -7.74 -18.41 -4.19
N PHE A 90 -8.66 -17.46 -4.15
CA PHE A 90 -9.43 -17.08 -2.97
C PHE A 90 -10.94 -17.08 -3.31
N PRO A 91 -11.59 -18.24 -3.45
CA PRO A 91 -12.98 -18.31 -3.89
C PRO A 91 -13.93 -17.62 -2.92
N VAL A 92 -14.79 -16.77 -3.48
CA VAL A 92 -15.87 -16.03 -2.79
C VAL A 92 -17.09 -15.94 -3.69
N ASN A 93 -18.28 -15.68 -3.12
CA ASN A 93 -19.45 -15.27 -3.86
C ASN A 93 -19.36 -13.77 -4.17
N LEU A 94 -19.72 -13.36 -5.39
CA LEU A 94 -19.72 -11.97 -5.84
C LEU A 94 -21.11 -11.60 -6.32
N GLN A 95 -21.60 -10.43 -5.90
CA GLN A 95 -22.85 -9.82 -6.34
C GLN A 95 -22.64 -8.36 -6.65
N GLU A 96 -22.82 -7.97 -7.90
CA GLU A 96 -22.86 -6.57 -8.31
C GLU A 96 -24.12 -5.90 -7.82
N THR A 97 -24.02 -4.71 -7.23
CA THR A 97 -25.15 -3.96 -6.66
C THR A 97 -24.81 -2.47 -6.51
N SER A 98 -25.62 -1.77 -5.73
CA SER A 98 -25.29 -0.42 -5.23
C SER A 98 -25.55 -0.34 -3.72
N THR A 99 -24.68 0.41 -3.02
CA THR A 99 -24.78 0.67 -1.59
C THR A 99 -24.77 2.18 -1.37
N GLY A 100 -25.81 2.73 -0.76
CA GLY A 100 -25.92 4.18 -0.58
C GLY A 100 -25.98 4.97 -1.90
N GLY A 101 -26.45 4.34 -2.99
CA GLY A 101 -26.52 4.94 -4.33
C GLY A 101 -25.20 4.85 -5.12
N ILE A 102 -24.13 4.27 -4.54
CA ILE A 102 -22.82 4.08 -5.19
C ILE A 102 -22.72 2.64 -5.69
N ARG A 103 -22.19 2.46 -6.92
CA ARG A 103 -21.91 1.11 -7.45
C ARG A 103 -20.93 0.37 -6.53
N THR A 104 -21.29 -0.86 -6.17
CA THR A 104 -20.46 -1.70 -5.30
C THR A 104 -20.56 -3.16 -5.72
N ASP A 105 -19.50 -3.92 -5.42
CA ASP A 105 -19.53 -5.38 -5.44
C ASP A 105 -19.57 -5.90 -4.01
N ILE A 106 -20.53 -6.75 -3.71
CA ILE A 106 -20.61 -7.47 -2.44
C ILE A 106 -19.87 -8.80 -2.60
N LEU A 107 -18.79 -8.96 -1.85
CA LEU A 107 -18.03 -10.20 -1.74
C LEU A 107 -18.44 -10.91 -0.46
N THR A 108 -18.84 -12.17 -0.56
CA THR A 108 -19.25 -12.98 0.61
C THR A 108 -18.39 -14.24 0.66
N PRO A 109 -17.76 -14.57 1.80
CA PRO A 109 -17.03 -15.82 1.96
C PRO A 109 -17.96 -17.02 1.67
N LEU A 110 -17.39 -18.12 1.17
CA LEU A 110 -18.18 -19.37 0.98
C LEU A 110 -18.73 -19.88 2.31
N GLU A 111 -17.99 -19.65 3.41
CA GLU A 111 -18.40 -19.95 4.78
C GLU A 111 -18.13 -18.73 5.66
N THR A 112 -19.13 -18.27 6.39
CA THR A 112 -19.03 -17.16 7.33
C THR A 112 -19.25 -17.68 8.75
N PRO A 113 -18.23 -17.66 9.63
CA PRO A 113 -18.38 -18.00 11.04
C PRO A 113 -19.39 -17.09 11.74
N ASP A 114 -20.05 -17.58 12.76
CA ASP A 114 -21.11 -16.83 13.49
C ASP A 114 -20.60 -15.48 14.01
N VAL A 115 -19.36 -15.43 14.50
CA VAL A 115 -18.71 -14.20 14.99
C VAL A 115 -18.61 -13.12 13.91
N ASN A 116 -18.56 -13.50 12.64
CA ASN A 116 -18.38 -12.59 11.49
C ASN A 116 -19.69 -12.20 10.80
N ARG A 117 -20.86 -12.80 11.17
CA ARG A 117 -22.15 -12.53 10.51
C ARG A 117 -22.58 -11.07 10.57
N ASN A 118 -22.21 -10.39 11.66
CA ASN A 118 -22.53 -8.98 11.89
C ASN A 118 -21.36 -8.03 11.62
N ARG A 119 -20.34 -8.48 10.87
CA ARG A 119 -19.16 -7.70 10.49
C ARG A 119 -19.15 -7.46 8.99
N VAL A 120 -18.64 -6.31 8.59
CA VAL A 120 -18.48 -5.93 7.18
C VAL A 120 -17.22 -5.11 6.99
N LEU A 121 -16.57 -5.28 5.86
CA LEU A 121 -15.44 -4.50 5.43
C LEU A 121 -15.81 -3.66 4.22
N ILE A 122 -15.30 -2.45 4.13
CA ILE A 122 -15.34 -1.59 2.93
C ILE A 122 -13.96 -1.64 2.30
N ASN A 123 -13.88 -2.02 1.03
CA ASN A 123 -12.66 -1.97 0.24
C ASN A 123 -12.68 -0.78 -0.69
N LEU A 124 -11.59 -0.01 -0.66
CA LEU A 124 -11.33 1.15 -1.50
C LEU A 124 -10.13 0.86 -2.38
N HIS A 125 -10.35 0.79 -3.69
CA HIS A 125 -9.32 0.39 -4.64
C HIS A 125 -8.21 1.44 -4.83
N GLY A 126 -7.02 1.01 -5.26
CA GLY A 126 -5.92 1.86 -5.71
C GLY A 126 -6.13 2.43 -7.11
N GLY A 127 -5.08 3.02 -7.67
CA GLY A 127 -5.07 3.54 -9.05
C GLY A 127 -4.96 5.05 -9.17
N GLY A 128 -4.37 5.73 -8.18
CA GLY A 128 -4.05 7.17 -8.23
C GLY A 128 -5.27 8.08 -8.37
N PHE A 129 -6.44 7.63 -7.92
CA PHE A 129 -7.73 8.33 -8.03
C PHE A 129 -8.24 8.54 -9.46
N ASN A 130 -7.55 8.08 -10.48
CA ASN A 130 -7.94 8.26 -11.88
C ASN A 130 -8.16 6.96 -12.66
N SER A 131 -7.89 5.82 -12.03
CA SER A 131 -8.17 4.48 -12.54
C SER A 131 -8.53 3.53 -11.40
N ASP A 132 -9.10 2.36 -11.71
CA ASP A 132 -9.34 1.29 -10.73
C ASP A 132 -8.30 0.20 -10.93
N SER A 133 -7.34 0.11 -10.02
CA SER A 133 -6.30 -0.93 -10.07
C SER A 133 -6.52 -2.09 -9.10
N GLY A 134 -7.57 -2.08 -8.26
CA GLY A 134 -7.59 -3.02 -7.17
C GLY A 134 -8.92 -3.49 -6.60
N SER A 135 -10.08 -3.08 -7.11
CA SER A 135 -11.36 -3.33 -6.44
C SER A 135 -11.65 -4.82 -6.10
N LEU A 136 -11.30 -5.75 -6.98
CA LEU A 136 -11.45 -7.19 -6.71
C LEU A 136 -10.12 -7.86 -6.34
N ILE A 137 -8.99 -7.27 -6.69
CA ILE A 137 -7.66 -7.83 -6.40
C ILE A 137 -7.38 -7.84 -4.89
N GLU A 138 -7.84 -6.81 -4.17
CA GLU A 138 -7.69 -6.71 -2.71
C GLU A 138 -8.91 -7.30 -1.97
N GLY A 139 -10.10 -6.93 -2.41
CA GLY A 139 -11.34 -7.30 -1.73
C GLY A 139 -11.54 -8.81 -1.65
N VAL A 140 -11.21 -9.54 -2.74
CA VAL A 140 -11.40 -11.00 -2.83
C VAL A 140 -10.52 -11.76 -1.83
N PRO A 141 -9.18 -11.59 -1.79
CA PRO A 141 -8.36 -12.30 -0.81
C PRO A 141 -8.68 -11.92 0.62
N ILE A 142 -8.91 -10.63 0.92
CA ILE A 142 -9.25 -10.19 2.28
C ILE A 142 -10.59 -10.78 2.71
N CYS A 143 -11.61 -10.79 1.85
CA CYS A 143 -12.90 -11.44 2.12
C CYS A 143 -12.72 -12.93 2.45
N ASN A 144 -11.96 -13.66 1.63
CA ASN A 144 -11.71 -15.08 1.82
C ASN A 144 -10.95 -15.38 3.11
N LEU A 145 -9.84 -14.65 3.37
CA LEU A 145 -8.94 -14.90 4.50
C LEU A 145 -9.55 -14.45 5.83
N ALA A 146 -10.14 -13.26 5.89
CA ALA A 146 -10.80 -12.75 7.09
C ALA A 146 -12.14 -13.44 7.37
N LYS A 147 -12.74 -14.13 6.40
CA LYS A 147 -14.09 -14.70 6.49
C LYS A 147 -15.14 -13.66 6.85
N ILE A 148 -14.98 -12.44 6.34
CA ILE A 148 -15.87 -11.29 6.55
C ILE A 148 -16.36 -10.80 5.19
N LYS A 149 -17.63 -10.40 5.13
CA LYS A 149 -18.22 -9.76 3.94
C LYS A 149 -17.44 -8.49 3.60
N VAL A 150 -17.16 -8.26 2.31
CA VAL A 150 -16.53 -7.05 1.80
C VAL A 150 -17.46 -6.36 0.82
N VAL A 151 -17.54 -5.03 0.93
CA VAL A 151 -18.19 -4.11 -0.01
C VAL A 151 -17.08 -3.38 -0.74
N SER A 152 -16.79 -3.78 -1.98
CA SER A 152 -15.83 -3.10 -2.85
C SER A 152 -16.51 -1.91 -3.54
N VAL A 153 -15.98 -0.71 -3.33
CA VAL A 153 -16.62 0.54 -3.74
C VAL A 153 -16.00 1.06 -5.04
N TYR A 154 -16.82 1.32 -6.05
CA TYR A 154 -16.43 2.00 -7.29
C TYR A 154 -16.67 3.49 -7.14
N TYR A 155 -15.83 4.16 -6.37
CA TYR A 155 -15.91 5.60 -6.14
C TYR A 155 -15.60 6.41 -7.40
N ARG A 156 -16.11 7.62 -7.50
CA ARG A 156 -15.91 8.51 -8.63
C ARG A 156 -14.46 8.94 -8.78
N LEU A 157 -13.96 8.91 -10.01
CA LEU A 157 -12.57 9.15 -10.34
C LEU A 157 -12.33 10.59 -10.84
N ALA A 158 -11.12 11.08 -10.59
CA ALA A 158 -10.57 12.28 -11.18
C ALA A 158 -10.06 12.00 -12.62
N PRO A 159 -9.94 13.02 -13.48
CA PRO A 159 -10.23 14.44 -13.24
C PRO A 159 -11.71 14.80 -13.33
N GLU A 160 -12.58 13.90 -13.78
CA GLU A 160 -14.01 14.18 -14.00
C GLU A 160 -14.71 14.53 -12.69
N ASN A 161 -14.28 13.89 -11.59
CA ASN A 161 -14.81 14.10 -10.25
C ASN A 161 -13.64 14.25 -9.24
N PRO A 162 -13.06 15.45 -9.15
CA PRO A 162 -11.95 15.66 -8.22
C PRO A 162 -12.41 15.62 -6.75
N PHE A 163 -11.45 15.72 -5.83
CA PHE A 163 -11.73 15.84 -4.41
C PHE A 163 -12.79 16.93 -4.13
N PRO A 164 -13.80 16.67 -3.26
CA PRO A 164 -13.91 15.50 -2.38
C PRO A 164 -14.86 14.40 -2.89
N ALA A 165 -15.13 14.28 -4.19
CA ALA A 165 -16.16 13.39 -4.72
C ALA A 165 -16.03 11.93 -4.25
N ALA A 166 -14.81 11.37 -4.27
CA ALA A 166 -14.56 10.01 -3.80
C ALA A 166 -14.85 9.85 -2.29
N VAL A 167 -14.50 10.85 -1.49
CA VAL A 167 -14.80 10.86 -0.04
C VAL A 167 -16.31 10.87 0.20
N ASP A 168 -17.05 11.68 -0.56
CA ASP A 168 -18.52 11.74 -0.43
C ASP A 168 -19.19 10.41 -0.78
N ASP A 169 -18.65 9.68 -1.77
CA ASP A 169 -19.11 8.34 -2.14
C ASP A 169 -18.89 7.33 -0.99
N VAL A 170 -17.71 7.34 -0.36
CA VAL A 170 -17.43 6.50 0.81
C VAL A 170 -18.33 6.85 1.98
N VAL A 171 -18.59 8.14 2.22
CA VAL A 171 -19.55 8.61 3.26
C VAL A 171 -20.95 8.07 2.99
N ALA A 172 -21.40 8.05 1.73
CA ALA A 172 -22.70 7.52 1.36
C ALA A 172 -22.79 6.01 1.65
N VAL A 173 -21.78 5.24 1.25
CA VAL A 173 -21.69 3.80 1.53
C VAL A 173 -21.66 3.54 3.04
N TYR A 174 -20.83 4.26 3.78
CA TYR A 174 -20.69 4.11 5.22
C TYR A 174 -22.03 4.37 5.96
N LYS A 175 -22.71 5.47 5.62
CA LYS A 175 -24.04 5.79 6.18
C LYS A 175 -25.07 4.70 5.89
N GLU A 176 -25.03 4.09 4.71
CA GLU A 176 -25.95 2.99 4.38
C GLU A 176 -25.65 1.75 5.24
N LEU A 177 -24.38 1.40 5.41
CA LEU A 177 -23.96 0.27 6.23
C LEU A 177 -24.27 0.48 7.72
N LEU A 178 -24.21 1.70 8.23
CA LEU A 178 -24.60 2.02 9.62
C LEU A 178 -26.08 1.73 9.94
N LYS A 179 -26.95 1.59 8.94
CA LYS A 179 -28.35 1.17 9.16
C LYS A 179 -28.45 -0.30 9.58
N THR A 180 -27.44 -1.12 9.25
CA THR A 180 -27.43 -2.56 9.47
C THR A 180 -26.35 -3.02 10.45
N TYR A 181 -25.18 -2.37 10.41
CA TYR A 181 -24.01 -2.77 11.19
C TYR A 181 -23.68 -1.73 12.26
N LYS A 182 -23.27 -2.20 13.43
CA LYS A 182 -22.69 -1.32 14.46
C LYS A 182 -21.34 -0.77 13.96
N PRO A 183 -20.97 0.48 14.31
CA PRO A 183 -19.72 1.09 13.84
C PRO A 183 -18.48 0.23 14.11
N GLN A 184 -18.35 -0.34 15.30
CA GLN A 184 -17.24 -1.22 15.66
C GLN A 184 -17.18 -2.53 14.86
N ASN A 185 -18.22 -2.86 14.10
CA ASN A 185 -18.30 -4.03 13.22
C ASN A 185 -18.00 -3.68 11.76
N ILE A 186 -17.69 -2.42 11.44
CA ILE A 186 -17.33 -1.95 10.11
C ILE A 186 -15.84 -1.66 10.09
N GLY A 187 -15.09 -2.30 9.18
CA GLY A 187 -13.71 -1.95 8.88
C GLY A 187 -13.61 -1.29 7.50
N ILE A 188 -12.60 -0.47 7.29
CA ILE A 188 -12.32 0.15 5.98
C ILE A 188 -10.87 -0.09 5.64
N PHE A 189 -10.58 -0.46 4.40
CA PHE A 189 -9.21 -0.68 3.95
C PHE A 189 -9.03 -0.39 2.47
N GLY A 190 -7.80 -0.13 2.10
CA GLY A 190 -7.41 0.01 0.70
C GLY A 190 -5.90 0.15 0.52
N THR A 191 -5.48 0.12 -0.74
CA THR A 191 -4.08 0.29 -1.15
C THR A 191 -3.90 1.58 -1.94
N SER A 192 -2.75 2.28 -1.76
CA SER A 192 -2.41 3.46 -2.58
C SER A 192 -3.48 4.55 -2.47
N ALA A 193 -4.09 4.97 -3.57
CA ALA A 193 -5.22 5.91 -3.54
C ALA A 193 -6.35 5.46 -2.62
N GLY A 194 -6.65 4.15 -2.55
CA GLY A 194 -7.63 3.60 -1.63
C GLY A 194 -7.24 3.70 -0.16
N ALA A 195 -5.95 3.57 0.16
CA ALA A 195 -5.43 3.79 1.50
C ALA A 195 -5.54 5.26 1.91
N ILE A 196 -5.18 6.17 1.00
CA ILE A 196 -5.34 7.62 1.19
C ILE A 196 -6.82 7.94 1.47
N LEU A 197 -7.71 7.43 0.62
CA LEU A 197 -9.15 7.63 0.76
C LEU A 197 -9.71 7.05 2.06
N THR A 198 -9.09 5.98 2.61
CA THR A 198 -9.43 5.42 3.92
C THR A 198 -9.17 6.44 5.02
N GLY A 199 -8.00 7.04 5.05
CA GLY A 199 -7.63 8.10 6.02
C GLY A 199 -8.48 9.36 5.86
N GLU A 200 -8.66 9.86 4.63
CA GLU A 200 -9.54 11.01 4.31
C GLU A 200 -10.97 10.77 4.79
N SER A 201 -11.51 9.57 4.53
CA SER A 201 -12.87 9.22 4.94
C SER A 201 -13.02 9.18 6.45
N ALA A 202 -12.04 8.65 7.19
CA ALA A 202 -12.05 8.62 8.65
C ALA A 202 -12.04 10.04 9.24
N VAL A 203 -11.24 10.96 8.67
CA VAL A 203 -11.27 12.39 9.05
C VAL A 203 -12.64 12.98 8.74
N ARG A 204 -13.20 12.68 7.56
CA ARG A 204 -14.52 13.18 7.18
C ARG A 204 -15.64 12.69 8.09
N PHE A 205 -15.60 11.44 8.53
CA PHE A 205 -16.59 10.91 9.49
C PHE A 205 -16.56 11.70 10.80
N LYS A 206 -15.37 11.99 11.33
CA LYS A 206 -15.22 12.84 12.54
C LYS A 206 -15.78 14.24 12.33
N GLN A 207 -15.50 14.89 11.19
CA GLN A 207 -16.04 16.21 10.86
C GLN A 207 -17.58 16.21 10.80
N LEU A 208 -18.18 15.13 10.33
CA LEU A 208 -19.64 14.95 10.22
C LEU A 208 -20.29 14.48 11.52
N GLY A 209 -19.52 14.23 12.59
CA GLY A 209 -20.04 13.65 13.83
C GLY A 209 -20.57 12.23 13.67
N LEU A 210 -20.15 11.51 12.62
CA LEU A 210 -20.47 10.10 12.44
C LEU A 210 -19.63 9.25 13.39
N PRO A 211 -20.15 8.12 13.89
CA PRO A 211 -19.35 7.19 14.66
C PRO A 211 -18.20 6.66 13.81
N THR A 212 -17.02 6.45 14.43
CA THR A 212 -15.85 5.91 13.73
C THR A 212 -15.97 4.41 13.52
N PRO A 213 -15.41 3.85 12.42
CA PRO A 213 -15.38 2.40 12.20
C PRO A 213 -14.49 1.69 13.23
N GLY A 214 -14.60 0.36 13.29
CA GLY A 214 -13.85 -0.47 14.23
C GLY A 214 -12.38 -0.63 13.89
N ALA A 215 -11.99 -0.51 12.62
CA ALA A 215 -10.60 -0.65 12.17
C ALA A 215 -10.36 0.01 10.82
N LEU A 216 -9.12 0.45 10.59
CA LEU A 216 -8.63 0.93 9.29
C LEU A 216 -7.44 0.08 8.82
N GLY A 217 -7.39 -0.17 7.50
CA GLY A 217 -6.23 -0.75 6.82
C GLY A 217 -5.72 0.22 5.76
N GLU A 218 -4.53 0.77 5.93
CA GLU A 218 -3.95 1.75 5.01
C GLU A 218 -2.64 1.19 4.44
N PHE A 219 -2.75 0.58 3.26
CA PHE A 219 -1.65 -0.16 2.65
C PHE A 219 -0.96 0.71 1.59
N SER A 220 0.28 1.12 1.84
CA SER A 220 1.01 2.12 1.06
C SER A 220 0.23 3.44 0.97
N THR A 221 0.13 4.16 2.07
CA THR A 221 -0.66 5.40 2.17
C THR A 221 0.17 6.66 2.04
N LEU A 222 -0.50 7.76 1.70
CA LEU A 222 0.01 9.14 1.76
C LEU A 222 -0.99 9.97 2.58
N ALA A 223 -0.49 10.80 3.50
CA ALA A 223 -1.32 11.66 4.32
C ALA A 223 -0.95 13.15 4.22
N ASP A 224 -0.05 13.52 3.32
CA ASP A 224 0.38 14.90 3.05
C ASP A 224 0.59 15.13 1.55
N PHE A 225 -0.33 15.85 0.92
CA PHE A 225 -0.24 16.24 -0.50
C PHE A 225 0.59 17.52 -0.71
N SER A 226 1.07 18.18 0.35
CA SER A 226 1.71 19.50 0.23
C SER A 226 3.17 19.45 -0.20
N ARG A 227 3.82 18.28 -0.09
CA ARG A 227 5.24 18.10 -0.38
C ARG A 227 5.58 16.66 -0.79
N PRO A 228 6.61 16.46 -1.64
CA PRO A 228 7.13 15.13 -1.91
C PRO A 228 7.88 14.59 -0.69
N SER A 229 7.80 13.28 -0.47
CA SER A 229 8.56 12.56 0.55
C SER A 229 9.88 12.01 -0.01
N ASP A 230 10.82 11.62 0.87
CA ASP A 230 12.13 11.10 0.51
C ASP A 230 12.03 9.83 -0.35
N SER A 231 11.22 8.85 0.04
CA SER A 231 11.05 7.61 -0.73
C SER A 231 10.47 7.86 -2.13
N ARG A 232 9.64 8.88 -2.32
CA ARG A 232 9.16 9.27 -3.66
C ARG A 232 10.28 9.80 -4.54
N GLN A 233 11.28 10.46 -3.98
CA GLN A 233 12.45 10.91 -4.73
C GLN A 233 13.37 9.74 -5.09
N LEU A 234 13.55 8.79 -4.17
CA LEU A 234 14.47 7.66 -4.34
C LEU A 234 13.91 6.57 -5.25
N PHE A 235 12.62 6.24 -5.13
CA PHE A 235 12.06 5.05 -5.75
C PHE A 235 11.17 5.32 -6.98
N THR A 236 11.18 6.53 -7.52
CA THR A 236 10.53 6.86 -8.80
C THR A 236 11.44 6.68 -10.03
N LEU A 237 12.53 5.93 -9.90
CA LEU A 237 13.39 5.55 -11.01
C LEU A 237 12.74 4.45 -11.85
N ASP A 238 12.82 4.57 -13.18
CA ASP A 238 12.26 3.58 -14.11
C ASP A 238 12.68 2.14 -13.75
N GLY A 239 11.68 1.25 -13.64
CA GLY A 239 11.86 -0.16 -13.28
C GLY A 239 12.09 -0.43 -11.78
N PHE A 240 12.35 0.59 -10.96
CA PHE A 240 12.57 0.42 -9.53
C PHE A 240 11.26 0.32 -8.73
N PRO A 241 10.20 1.09 -9.06
CA PRO A 241 8.88 0.97 -8.43
C PRO A 241 8.02 -0.17 -9.00
N GLY A 242 8.59 -1.14 -9.68
CA GLY A 242 7.87 -2.25 -10.29
C GLY A 242 7.13 -1.85 -11.58
N ASP A 243 5.88 -2.30 -11.73
CA ASP A 243 5.06 -2.03 -12.92
C ASP A 243 4.49 -0.60 -12.97
N MET A 244 4.75 0.21 -11.94
CA MET A 244 4.32 1.61 -11.94
C MET A 244 5.15 2.43 -12.93
N ASN A 245 4.48 3.28 -13.70
CA ASN A 245 5.14 4.27 -14.53
C ASN A 245 5.37 5.57 -13.71
N PRO A 246 6.61 5.84 -13.24
CA PRO A 246 6.90 7.03 -12.45
C PRO A 246 7.04 8.28 -13.31
N THR A 247 7.07 8.15 -14.64
CA THR A 247 7.60 9.17 -15.54
C THR A 247 6.61 10.23 -16.02
N ASP A 248 5.35 10.20 -15.56
CA ASP A 248 4.48 11.37 -15.78
C ASP A 248 4.78 12.47 -14.75
N THR A 249 6.01 12.98 -14.79
CA THR A 249 6.45 14.08 -13.93
C THR A 249 5.85 15.42 -14.35
N ALA A 250 5.37 15.54 -15.60
CA ALA A 250 4.76 16.77 -16.12
C ALA A 250 3.32 16.96 -15.60
N HIS A 251 2.61 15.87 -15.30
CA HIS A 251 1.28 15.88 -14.73
C HIS A 251 1.18 14.73 -13.73
N PRO A 252 1.73 14.87 -12.51
CA PRO A 252 1.62 13.81 -11.54
C PRO A 252 0.14 13.45 -11.38
N PRO A 253 -0.23 12.16 -11.44
CA PRO A 253 -1.62 11.71 -11.31
C PRO A 253 -2.33 12.30 -10.09
N ASN A 254 -1.55 12.62 -9.08
CA ASN A 254 -1.99 13.21 -7.82
C ASN A 254 -2.46 14.67 -7.93
N ASP A 255 -2.12 15.42 -9.01
CA ASP A 255 -2.59 16.81 -9.15
C ASP A 255 -4.02 16.90 -9.67
N GLN A 256 -4.50 15.87 -10.34
CA GLN A 256 -5.87 15.84 -10.84
C GLN A 256 -6.89 15.64 -9.72
N TYR A 257 -6.57 14.79 -8.74
CA TYR A 257 -7.48 14.50 -7.64
C TYR A 257 -7.66 15.68 -6.67
N PRO A 258 -6.59 16.28 -6.10
CA PRO A 258 -6.75 17.43 -5.23
C PRO A 258 -7.25 18.69 -5.94
N ALA A 259 -7.11 18.80 -7.24
CA ALA A 259 -7.50 19.94 -8.08
C ALA A 259 -7.05 21.29 -7.46
N LYS A 260 -8.02 22.18 -7.15
CA LYS A 260 -7.76 23.52 -6.57
C LYS A 260 -7.77 23.52 -5.03
N THR A 261 -7.96 22.38 -4.39
CA THR A 261 -8.00 22.29 -2.92
C THR A 261 -6.62 22.59 -2.32
N ASP A 262 -6.60 23.29 -1.22
CA ASP A 262 -5.37 23.52 -0.47
C ASP A 262 -4.76 22.17 -0.09
N ARG A 263 -3.50 21.96 -0.46
CA ARG A 263 -2.78 20.71 -0.19
C ARG A 263 -2.63 20.41 1.31
N LYS A 264 -2.86 21.39 2.18
CA LYS A 264 -2.88 21.25 3.64
C LYS A 264 -4.29 21.18 4.22
N ASP A 265 -5.32 21.12 3.38
CA ASP A 265 -6.67 20.86 3.88
C ASP A 265 -6.67 19.56 4.71
N PRO A 266 -7.13 19.57 5.97
CA PRO A 266 -7.05 18.40 6.84
C PRO A 266 -7.83 17.18 6.35
N MET A 267 -8.85 17.36 5.52
CA MET A 267 -9.58 16.25 4.94
C MET A 267 -8.85 15.64 3.74
N LEU A 268 -8.16 16.45 2.92
CA LEU A 268 -7.33 16.00 1.81
C LEU A 268 -6.00 15.41 2.30
N SER A 269 -5.42 16.03 3.30
CA SER A 269 -4.13 15.65 3.90
C SER A 269 -4.31 15.36 5.39
N PRO A 270 -4.71 14.13 5.76
CA PRO A 270 -5.01 13.74 7.13
C PRO A 270 -3.91 14.04 8.15
N LEU A 271 -2.66 14.19 7.71
CA LEU A 271 -1.55 14.57 8.57
C LEU A 271 -1.76 15.93 9.28
N PHE A 272 -2.58 16.82 8.71
CA PHE A 272 -2.93 18.12 9.28
C PHE A 272 -4.24 18.11 10.09
N ALA A 273 -4.90 16.95 10.21
CA ALA A 273 -6.13 16.79 10.96
C ALA A 273 -5.87 16.55 12.47
N ASP A 274 -6.91 16.71 13.29
CA ASP A 274 -6.89 16.17 14.66
C ASP A 274 -7.05 14.64 14.60
N LEU A 275 -5.96 13.93 14.77
CA LEU A 275 -5.89 12.47 14.69
C LEU A 275 -6.31 11.76 16.00
N ARG A 276 -6.59 12.46 17.10
CA ARG A 276 -7.02 11.81 18.34
C ARG A 276 -8.32 11.04 18.15
N GLY A 277 -8.38 9.82 18.65
CA GLY A 277 -9.55 8.94 18.53
C GLY A 277 -9.78 8.40 17.13
N MET A 278 -8.75 8.35 16.27
CA MET A 278 -8.79 7.54 15.06
C MET A 278 -8.89 6.05 15.42
N PRO A 279 -9.57 5.25 14.61
CA PRO A 279 -9.70 3.81 14.84
C PRO A 279 -8.34 3.10 14.91
N PRO A 280 -8.26 1.89 15.50
CA PRO A 280 -7.10 1.02 15.31
C PRO A 280 -6.73 0.91 13.84
N THR A 281 -5.47 1.20 13.49
CA THR A 281 -5.02 1.31 12.10
C THR A 281 -3.81 0.41 11.84
N LEU A 282 -3.90 -0.42 10.80
CA LEU A 282 -2.76 -1.15 10.25
C LEU A 282 -2.24 -0.43 9.00
N LEU A 283 -0.94 -0.13 9.01
CA LEU A 283 -0.21 0.35 7.85
C LEU A 283 0.73 -0.75 7.36
N VAL A 284 0.73 -1.00 6.05
CA VAL A 284 1.65 -1.97 5.42
C VAL A 284 2.35 -1.27 4.26
N THR A 285 3.66 -1.45 4.16
CA THR A 285 4.50 -0.89 3.10
C THR A 285 5.73 -1.77 2.88
N SER A 286 6.69 -1.32 2.09
CA SER A 286 7.96 -2.01 1.89
C SER A 286 9.12 -1.03 1.70
N THR A 287 10.37 -1.53 1.76
CA THR A 287 11.55 -0.66 1.71
C THR A 287 11.84 -0.06 0.34
N ARG A 288 11.19 -0.51 -0.75
CA ARG A 288 11.25 0.10 -2.09
C ARG A 288 9.92 0.71 -2.53
N ASP A 289 9.00 0.87 -1.58
CA ASP A 289 7.72 1.54 -1.85
C ASP A 289 7.91 3.05 -1.96
N ILE A 290 7.38 3.63 -3.03
CA ILE A 290 7.40 5.09 -3.25
C ILE A 290 6.70 5.86 -2.12
N LEU A 291 5.77 5.23 -1.39
CA LEU A 291 5.03 5.83 -0.27
C LEU A 291 5.53 5.39 1.12
N LEU A 292 6.71 4.76 1.21
CA LEU A 292 7.28 4.33 2.49
C LEU A 292 7.41 5.49 3.49
N SER A 293 8.01 6.60 3.08
CA SER A 293 8.21 7.78 3.96
C SER A 293 6.89 8.40 4.40
N ASP A 294 5.91 8.47 3.49
CA ASP A 294 4.57 8.98 3.77
C ASP A 294 3.84 8.09 4.78
N THR A 295 3.83 6.77 4.51
CA THR A 295 3.23 5.75 5.39
C THR A 295 3.86 5.79 6.79
N SER A 296 5.20 5.86 6.88
CA SER A 296 5.93 5.94 8.14
C SER A 296 5.63 7.23 8.90
N THR A 297 5.54 8.37 8.19
CA THR A 297 5.23 9.67 8.80
C THR A 297 3.81 9.67 9.37
N PHE A 298 2.85 9.12 8.64
CA PHE A 298 1.47 9.02 9.12
C PHE A 298 1.33 8.07 10.30
N HIS A 299 2.00 6.92 10.28
CA HIS A 299 2.06 6.00 11.42
C HIS A 299 2.55 6.71 12.70
N ARG A 300 3.65 7.46 12.60
CA ARG A 300 4.18 8.22 13.75
C ARG A 300 3.20 9.29 14.26
N ALA A 301 2.48 9.95 13.35
CA ALA A 301 1.46 10.94 13.70
C ALA A 301 0.29 10.29 14.45
N LEU A 302 -0.17 9.11 14.00
CA LEU A 302 -1.21 8.34 14.70
C LEU A 302 -0.76 7.93 16.11
N LEU A 303 0.47 7.42 16.27
CA LEU A 303 1.04 7.11 17.59
C LEU A 303 1.17 8.34 18.47
N GLY A 304 1.64 9.47 17.92
CA GLY A 304 1.76 10.75 18.65
C GLY A 304 0.42 11.30 19.12
N ALA A 305 -0.67 10.96 18.43
CA ALA A 305 -2.04 11.29 18.81
C ALA A 305 -2.68 10.28 19.81
N GLY A 306 -1.92 9.25 20.23
CA GLY A 306 -2.36 8.25 21.21
C GLY A 306 -3.24 7.13 20.64
N ASN A 307 -3.23 6.90 19.34
CA ASN A 307 -4.02 5.85 18.69
C ASN A 307 -3.27 4.50 18.66
N ASP A 308 -4.03 3.40 18.57
CA ASP A 308 -3.50 2.07 18.29
C ASP A 308 -3.17 1.97 16.80
N ALA A 309 -1.88 2.13 16.47
CA ALA A 309 -1.39 2.05 15.10
C ALA A 309 -0.23 1.05 14.99
N GLN A 310 -0.30 0.18 13.98
CA GLN A 310 0.70 -0.83 13.69
C GLN A 310 1.29 -0.58 12.31
N LEU A 311 2.60 -0.75 12.18
CA LEU A 311 3.31 -0.64 10.90
C LEU A 311 4.04 -1.95 10.61
N VAL A 312 3.81 -2.49 9.41
CA VAL A 312 4.54 -3.64 8.87
C VAL A 312 5.27 -3.19 7.61
N VAL A 313 6.58 -3.43 7.57
CA VAL A 313 7.44 -3.07 6.44
C VAL A 313 8.10 -4.32 5.90
N PHE A 314 7.80 -4.66 4.65
CA PHE A 314 8.47 -5.74 3.92
C PHE A 314 9.77 -5.24 3.31
N ASP A 315 10.74 -6.14 3.11
CA ASP A 315 11.99 -5.75 2.50
C ASP A 315 11.92 -5.79 0.96
N ALA A 316 12.61 -4.83 0.33
CA ALA A 316 12.99 -4.78 -1.08
C ALA A 316 11.89 -4.90 -2.14
N LEU A 317 10.63 -5.01 -1.76
CA LEU A 317 9.53 -5.12 -2.70
C LEU A 317 8.99 -3.73 -3.09
N PRO A 318 8.54 -3.54 -4.33
CA PRO A 318 8.00 -2.26 -4.78
C PRO A 318 6.56 -2.03 -4.27
N HIS A 319 6.00 -0.87 -4.61
CA HIS A 319 4.65 -0.45 -4.26
C HIS A 319 3.59 -1.49 -4.60
N ALA A 320 2.69 -1.79 -3.65
CA ALA A 320 1.55 -2.71 -3.82
C ALA A 320 1.94 -4.13 -4.29
N PHE A 321 3.12 -4.64 -3.90
CA PHE A 321 3.62 -5.96 -4.29
C PHE A 321 2.62 -7.09 -3.98
N TRP A 322 1.73 -6.92 -3.01
CA TRP A 322 0.69 -7.90 -2.66
C TRP A 322 -0.38 -8.12 -3.73
N TYR A 323 -0.28 -7.46 -4.87
CA TYR A 323 -1.06 -7.79 -6.06
C TYR A 323 -0.45 -8.95 -6.89
N HIS A 324 0.77 -9.40 -6.56
CA HIS A 324 1.49 -10.48 -7.22
C HIS A 324 1.34 -11.78 -6.43
N PHE A 325 0.29 -12.55 -6.75
CA PHE A 325 -0.11 -13.72 -5.96
C PHE A 325 0.87 -14.89 -6.01
N GLU A 326 1.83 -14.89 -6.93
CA GLU A 326 2.92 -15.85 -7.01
C GLU A 326 3.95 -15.72 -5.89
N LEU A 327 4.02 -14.56 -5.23
CA LEU A 327 5.01 -14.28 -4.20
C LEU A 327 4.58 -14.83 -2.83
N PRO A 328 5.45 -15.55 -2.11
CA PRO A 328 5.20 -15.92 -0.71
C PRO A 328 4.90 -14.72 0.19
N GLU A 329 5.62 -13.60 0.00
CA GLU A 329 5.44 -12.35 0.73
C GLU A 329 4.04 -11.75 0.53
N THR A 330 3.43 -11.94 -0.64
CA THR A 330 2.03 -11.55 -0.89
C THR A 330 1.06 -12.30 0.02
N ARG A 331 1.25 -13.61 0.18
CA ARG A 331 0.40 -14.41 1.07
C ARG A 331 0.56 -14.01 2.52
N GLU A 332 1.79 -13.71 2.93
CA GLU A 332 2.09 -13.21 4.27
C GLU A 332 1.41 -11.85 4.51
N ALA A 333 1.60 -10.88 3.60
CA ALA A 333 1.01 -9.56 3.71
C ALA A 333 -0.53 -9.62 3.78
N LEU A 334 -1.18 -10.35 2.87
CA LEU A 334 -2.63 -10.52 2.86
C LEU A 334 -3.13 -11.21 4.13
N GLY A 335 -2.37 -12.18 4.66
CA GLY A 335 -2.69 -12.85 5.93
C GLY A 335 -2.64 -11.89 7.12
N ILE A 336 -1.61 -11.03 7.20
CA ILE A 336 -1.48 -9.99 8.23
C ILE A 336 -2.62 -8.99 8.14
N MET A 337 -2.93 -8.49 6.93
CA MET A 337 -4.02 -7.54 6.69
C MET A 337 -5.37 -8.11 7.10
N ALA A 338 -5.69 -9.32 6.66
CA ALA A 338 -6.94 -10.00 6.97
C ALA A 338 -7.08 -10.28 8.46
N LYS A 339 -6.01 -10.77 9.10
CA LYS A 339 -6.00 -11.06 10.53
C LYS A 339 -6.22 -9.81 11.38
N PHE A 340 -5.53 -8.71 11.07
CA PHE A 340 -5.72 -7.45 11.78
C PHE A 340 -7.19 -6.98 11.72
N LEU A 341 -7.76 -6.94 10.51
CA LEU A 341 -9.15 -6.53 10.33
C LEU A 341 -10.12 -7.45 11.08
N GLN A 342 -9.86 -8.77 11.11
CA GLN A 342 -10.66 -9.73 11.86
C GLN A 342 -10.55 -9.52 13.38
N ASP A 343 -9.33 -9.30 13.88
CA ASP A 343 -9.06 -9.17 15.32
C ASP A 343 -9.61 -7.86 15.90
N LYS A 344 -9.64 -6.77 15.12
CA LYS A 344 -10.05 -5.45 15.62
C LYS A 344 -11.56 -5.17 15.55
N LEU A 345 -12.32 -5.94 14.80
CA LEU A 345 -13.76 -5.71 14.69
C LEU A 345 -14.55 -6.35 15.82
N GLY A 346 -15.58 -5.64 16.31
CA GLY A 346 -16.55 -6.15 17.25
C GLY A 346 -16.12 -6.14 18.72
N HIS A 347 -15.11 -5.33 19.05
CA HIS A 347 -14.62 -5.12 20.42
C HIS A 347 -15.10 -3.80 21.01
#